data_c24d8f3ee3d0d22ab26936537fad81f8
#
_entry.id   c24d8f3ee3d0d22ab26936537fad81f8
#
_cell.length_a   1.000
_cell.length_b   1.000
_cell.length_c   1.000
_cell.angle_alpha   90.00
_cell.angle_beta   90.00
_cell.angle_gamma   90.00
#
_symmetry.space_group_name_H-M   'P 1'
#
loop_
_entity.id
_entity.type
_entity.pdbx_description
1 polymer ?
#
loop_
_entity_poly.entity_id
_entity_poly.type
_entity_poly.pdbx_seq_one_letter_code
_entity_poly.pdbx_strand_id
1 'polypeptide(L)'
;MASIWQDERNSKWVIGFVYGGKHFVRSCRTQSEKTAKSTKILVEETLQMLTTGRLAMPADADPGVWILSGGKLSEKPKNDGRSLTKLGEICDAYYKDQLDKAETTLVGERTHINHLKRLLGKQARLDSLNLESIQGYVNSRKNESNRYGGKVSGKTIKKELTTLMQIWDWARQRGHVARPCPIKDPLRPRKWAVKLPKPEEAEKFMTWAEIKRRIARGGLTPQQETELWKYLFLDEKLVTELLEHVKTTASYPFIYPMFTFAAYTGARRSEICRSMMDDFKFDDDVVTIRERKRRKDLAASTRQVPMHPKLKEVMKDWFRNHPGGQFTIAAPLTMPRRKSRSEPTMLSREEAHHHFKETLASGKWKVIRGFHVLRHSFGAICTRAGVPMNVIAKWMGHTTDEMMKLYQHLFPQDEQSWMTKLPL
;
A
#
# COMPACT_ATOMS: atom_id res chain seq x y z
N MET A 1 -16.70 31.63 20.82
CA MET A 1 -17.87 30.73 20.64
C MET A 1 -17.42 29.45 19.94
N ALA A 2 -17.94 28.31 20.37
CA ALA A 2 -17.69 27.03 19.69
C ALA A 2 -18.87 26.69 18.77
N SER A 3 -18.60 26.05 17.66
CA SER A 3 -19.60 25.52 16.72
C SER A 3 -19.49 24.00 16.61
N ILE A 4 -20.64 23.33 16.43
CA ILE A 4 -20.66 21.88 16.19
C ILE A 4 -21.40 21.60 14.90
N TRP A 5 -20.96 20.57 14.17
CA TRP A 5 -21.60 20.06 12.95
C TRP A 5 -21.33 18.58 12.80
N GLN A 6 -22.12 17.91 11.99
CA GLN A 6 -21.90 16.50 11.69
C GLN A 6 -21.02 16.36 10.44
N ASP A 7 -20.00 15.53 10.52
CA ASP A 7 -19.16 15.20 9.37
C ASP A 7 -19.91 14.21 8.46
N GLU A 8 -20.23 14.64 7.25
CA GLU A 8 -20.97 13.86 6.24
C GLU A 8 -20.29 12.54 5.87
N ARG A 9 -18.97 12.42 6.07
CA ARG A 9 -18.19 11.23 5.68
C ARG A 9 -18.29 10.07 6.66
N ASN A 10 -18.58 10.35 7.94
CA ASN A 10 -18.53 9.33 9.00
C ASN A 10 -19.63 9.47 10.06
N SER A 11 -20.56 10.38 9.85
CA SER A 11 -21.68 10.68 10.76
C SER A 11 -21.27 11.01 12.20
N LYS A 12 -19.99 11.39 12.42
CA LYS A 12 -19.51 11.83 13.74
C LYS A 12 -19.62 13.33 13.88
N TRP A 13 -19.92 13.77 15.09
CA TRP A 13 -19.94 15.20 15.43
C TRP A 13 -18.53 15.75 15.55
N VAL A 14 -18.36 16.95 15.01
CA VAL A 14 -17.11 17.73 15.02
C VAL A 14 -17.38 19.05 15.71
N ILE A 15 -16.41 19.54 16.48
CA ILE A 15 -16.45 20.83 17.15
C ILE A 15 -15.33 21.73 16.63
N GLY A 16 -15.67 23.00 16.34
CA GLY A 16 -14.73 24.05 16.01
C GLY A 16 -14.77 25.16 17.05
N PHE A 17 -13.60 25.67 17.44
CA PHE A 17 -13.47 26.81 18.36
C PHE A 17 -12.16 27.58 18.11
N VAL A 18 -12.08 28.81 18.62
CA VAL A 18 -10.92 29.68 18.49
C VAL A 18 -10.28 29.89 19.86
N TYR A 19 -8.97 29.77 19.95
CA TYR A 19 -8.18 30.10 21.14
C TYR A 19 -6.80 30.65 20.72
N GLY A 20 -6.37 31.74 21.36
CA GLY A 20 -5.09 32.39 21.05
C GLY A 20 -4.96 32.79 19.57
N GLY A 21 -6.06 33.24 18.94
CA GLY A 21 -6.08 33.63 17.52
C GLY A 21 -6.01 32.47 16.54
N LYS A 22 -5.98 31.19 16.99
CA LYS A 22 -5.93 30.01 16.15
C LYS A 22 -7.25 29.25 16.17
N HIS A 23 -7.65 28.75 15.00
CA HIS A 23 -8.85 27.94 14.84
C HIS A 23 -8.52 26.45 15.06
N PHE A 24 -9.27 25.79 15.92
CA PHE A 24 -9.15 24.37 16.24
C PHE A 24 -10.40 23.64 15.79
N VAL A 25 -10.24 22.52 15.08
CA VAL A 25 -11.30 21.62 14.67
C VAL A 25 -10.98 20.21 15.20
N ARG A 26 -11.88 19.63 15.96
CA ARG A 26 -11.69 18.31 16.61
C ARG A 26 -12.97 17.48 16.54
N SER A 27 -12.80 16.16 16.46
CA SER A 27 -13.94 15.23 16.54
C SER A 27 -14.42 15.09 17.99
N CYS A 28 -15.72 15.18 18.20
CA CYS A 28 -16.35 14.88 19.49
C CYS A 28 -16.37 13.37 19.81
N ARG A 29 -15.89 12.52 18.91
CA ARG A 29 -15.85 11.05 19.03
C ARG A 29 -17.23 10.40 19.32
N THR A 30 -18.31 11.07 18.98
CA THR A 30 -19.69 10.62 19.19
C THR A 30 -20.53 10.80 17.93
N GLN A 31 -21.57 9.97 17.79
CA GLN A 31 -22.63 10.14 16.80
C GLN A 31 -23.90 10.73 17.43
N SER A 32 -23.92 10.87 18.75
CA SER A 32 -25.07 11.43 19.49
C SER A 32 -25.00 12.95 19.54
N GLU A 33 -26.02 13.62 19.02
CA GLU A 33 -26.15 15.06 19.05
C GLU A 33 -26.18 15.61 20.49
N LYS A 34 -26.87 14.90 21.40
CA LYS A 34 -26.94 15.27 22.83
C LYS A 34 -25.55 15.33 23.46
N THR A 35 -24.71 14.32 23.18
CA THR A 35 -23.33 14.27 23.67
C THR A 35 -22.46 15.35 23.04
N ALA A 36 -22.66 15.65 21.76
CA ALA A 36 -21.92 16.72 21.07
C ALA A 36 -22.28 18.10 21.64
N LYS A 37 -23.55 18.36 21.94
CA LYS A 37 -24.02 19.58 22.60
C LYS A 37 -23.40 19.73 24.01
N SER A 38 -23.36 18.66 24.80
CA SER A 38 -22.67 18.68 26.12
C SER A 38 -21.18 18.97 25.97
N THR A 39 -20.51 18.42 24.96
CA THR A 39 -19.09 18.71 24.69
C THR A 39 -18.90 20.17 24.28
N LYS A 40 -19.84 20.76 23.51
CA LYS A 40 -19.79 22.20 23.17
C LYS A 40 -19.84 23.08 24.42
N ILE A 41 -20.78 22.80 25.32
CA ILE A 41 -20.91 23.55 26.60
C ILE A 41 -19.60 23.46 27.39
N LEU A 42 -19.03 22.26 27.53
CA LEU A 42 -17.78 22.04 28.25
C LEU A 42 -16.61 22.86 27.65
N VAL A 43 -16.53 22.91 26.31
CA VAL A 43 -15.49 23.68 25.60
C VAL A 43 -15.69 25.18 25.83
N GLU A 44 -16.92 25.68 25.76
CA GLU A 44 -17.23 27.08 25.97
C GLU A 44 -16.94 27.53 27.41
N GLU A 45 -17.31 26.73 28.41
CA GLU A 45 -16.95 26.95 29.83
C GLU A 45 -15.43 26.97 30.03
N THR A 46 -14.71 26.02 29.44
CA THR A 46 -13.25 25.95 29.53
C THR A 46 -12.58 27.18 28.91
N LEU A 47 -13.06 27.62 27.76
CA LEU A 47 -12.60 28.85 27.10
C LEU A 47 -12.85 30.08 27.97
N GLN A 48 -14.02 30.16 28.59
CA GLN A 48 -14.37 31.25 29.50
C GLN A 48 -13.47 31.27 30.76
N MET A 49 -13.18 30.09 31.34
CA MET A 49 -12.27 29.98 32.50
C MET A 49 -10.84 30.38 32.12
N LEU A 50 -10.38 30.06 30.93
CA LEU A 50 -9.07 30.49 30.39
C LEU A 50 -9.02 32.03 30.22
N THR A 51 -10.09 32.59 29.59
CA THR A 51 -10.16 34.03 29.33
C THR A 51 -10.24 34.84 30.61
N THR A 52 -10.92 34.31 31.64
CA THR A 52 -11.04 34.98 32.97
C THR A 52 -9.85 34.71 33.91
N GLY A 53 -8.86 33.94 33.44
CA GLY A 53 -7.67 33.59 34.27
C GLY A 53 -7.96 32.61 35.43
N ARG A 54 -9.18 32.05 35.49
CA ARG A 54 -9.57 31.05 36.51
C ARG A 54 -8.97 29.69 36.28
N LEU A 55 -8.50 29.43 35.05
CA LEU A 55 -7.84 28.20 34.65
C LEU A 55 -6.60 28.57 33.86
N ALA A 56 -5.47 27.91 34.15
CA ALA A 56 -4.22 28.07 33.43
C ALA A 56 -3.92 26.81 32.64
N MET A 57 -3.65 26.95 31.35
CA MET A 57 -3.26 25.83 30.50
C MET A 57 -1.76 25.57 30.66
N PRO A 58 -1.34 24.29 30.87
CA PRO A 58 0.08 23.93 30.89
C PRO A 58 0.77 24.32 29.60
N ALA A 59 2.01 24.83 29.68
CA ALA A 59 2.77 25.33 28.52
C ALA A 59 3.06 24.26 27.47
N ASP A 60 3.02 22.98 27.83
CA ASP A 60 3.27 21.82 27.00
C ASP A 60 1.98 21.13 26.47
N ALA A 61 0.80 21.65 26.84
CA ALA A 61 -0.48 21.07 26.42
C ALA A 61 -0.82 21.44 24.97
N ASP A 62 -1.38 20.47 24.19
CA ASP A 62 -2.07 20.80 22.94
C ASP A 62 -3.37 21.53 23.25
N PRO A 63 -3.51 22.81 22.87
CA PRO A 63 -4.68 23.61 23.25
C PRO A 63 -6.00 22.98 22.78
N GLY A 64 -6.00 22.37 21.59
CA GLY A 64 -7.20 21.77 21.00
C GLY A 64 -7.68 20.54 21.77
N VAL A 65 -6.77 19.73 22.30
CA VAL A 65 -7.08 18.53 23.08
C VAL A 65 -7.41 18.89 24.51
N TRP A 66 -6.64 19.81 25.10
CA TRP A 66 -6.80 20.22 26.50
C TRP A 66 -8.13 20.94 26.74
N ILE A 67 -8.51 21.88 25.87
CA ILE A 67 -9.79 22.58 25.95
C ILE A 67 -10.96 21.61 25.74
N LEU A 68 -10.84 20.67 24.81
CA LEU A 68 -11.88 19.66 24.57
C LEU A 68 -12.10 18.75 25.79
N SER A 69 -11.10 18.54 26.63
CA SER A 69 -11.18 17.73 27.86
C SER A 69 -11.72 18.49 29.06
N GLY A 70 -12.08 19.77 28.90
CA GLY A 70 -12.51 20.61 30.01
C GLY A 70 -11.40 20.99 30.98
N GLY A 71 -10.15 21.07 30.48
CA GLY A 71 -9.00 21.41 31.32
C GLY A 71 -8.51 20.27 32.23
N LYS A 72 -9.05 19.05 32.07
CA LYS A 72 -8.77 17.91 32.96
C LYS A 72 -7.60 17.03 32.56
N LEU A 73 -6.89 17.33 31.47
CA LEU A 73 -5.70 16.59 31.05
C LEU A 73 -4.46 16.88 31.88
N SER A 74 -4.58 16.88 33.21
CA SER A 74 -3.45 16.77 34.14
C SER A 74 -3.22 15.33 34.58
N GLU A 75 -4.10 14.40 34.27
CA GLU A 75 -3.83 12.98 34.49
C GLU A 75 -3.01 12.44 33.34
N LYS A 76 -1.69 12.35 33.52
CA LYS A 76 -0.89 11.36 32.80
C LYS A 76 -1.65 10.05 32.87
N PRO A 77 -1.86 9.32 31.77
CA PRO A 77 -2.45 7.99 31.84
C PRO A 77 -1.66 7.24 32.93
N LYS A 78 -2.36 6.65 33.93
CA LYS A 78 -1.73 5.84 34.97
C LYS A 78 -0.95 4.74 34.27
N ASN A 79 0.33 4.99 34.08
CA ASN A 79 1.28 3.98 33.64
C ASN A 79 1.47 3.04 34.84
N ASP A 80 1.38 1.73 34.58
CA ASP A 80 1.80 0.69 35.53
C ASP A 80 3.31 0.82 35.84
N GLY A 81 3.68 1.86 36.55
CA GLY A 81 4.94 2.06 37.27
C GLY A 81 6.28 1.98 36.50
N ARG A 82 6.32 1.64 35.21
CA ARG A 82 7.56 1.61 34.41
C ARG A 82 7.42 2.41 33.13
N SER A 83 7.95 3.63 33.15
CA SER A 83 8.15 4.38 31.90
C SER A 83 9.18 3.65 31.06
N LEU A 84 8.75 3.10 29.93
CA LEU A 84 9.67 2.51 28.95
C LEU A 84 10.52 3.63 28.36
N THR A 85 11.82 3.49 28.39
CA THR A 85 12.73 4.52 27.87
C THR A 85 13.57 4.01 26.70
N LYS A 86 13.86 2.71 26.65
CA LYS A 86 14.72 2.10 25.63
C LYS A 86 13.95 1.84 24.34
N LEU A 87 14.55 2.18 23.22
CA LEU A 87 13.98 1.97 21.88
C LEU A 87 13.52 0.52 21.69
N GLY A 88 14.30 -0.46 22.15
CA GLY A 88 13.95 -1.87 22.03
C GLY A 88 12.66 -2.23 22.73
N GLU A 89 12.49 -1.81 23.98
CA GLU A 89 11.31 -2.08 24.82
C GLU A 89 10.06 -1.38 24.26
N ILE A 90 10.22 -0.11 23.84
CA ILE A 90 9.14 0.66 23.23
C ILE A 90 8.67 0.03 21.92
N CYS A 91 9.60 -0.40 21.05
CA CYS A 91 9.27 -1.08 19.81
C CYS A 91 8.51 -2.39 20.04
N ASP A 92 8.91 -3.19 21.04
CA ASP A 92 8.27 -4.45 21.36
C ASP A 92 6.87 -4.24 21.95
N ALA A 93 6.71 -3.25 22.82
CA ALA A 93 5.41 -2.87 23.37
C ALA A 93 4.48 -2.32 22.27
N TYR A 94 4.97 -1.42 21.42
CA TYR A 94 4.24 -0.93 20.26
C TYR A 94 3.74 -2.06 19.36
N TYR A 95 4.63 -3.01 19.02
CA TYR A 95 4.28 -4.10 18.12
C TYR A 95 3.18 -5.02 18.69
N LYS A 96 3.22 -5.29 19.99
CA LYS A 96 2.20 -6.07 20.70
C LYS A 96 0.84 -5.40 20.74
N ASP A 97 0.81 -4.07 20.78
CA ASP A 97 -0.41 -3.26 20.92
C ASP A 97 -1.15 -3.05 19.58
N GLN A 98 -0.57 -3.46 18.44
CA GLN A 98 -1.12 -3.21 17.10
C GLN A 98 -2.09 -4.32 16.63
N LEU A 99 -3.09 -4.68 17.43
CA LEU A 99 -4.04 -5.76 17.13
C LEU A 99 -4.93 -5.51 15.91
N ASP A 100 -5.12 -4.24 15.54
CA ASP A 100 -6.01 -3.84 14.44
C ASP A 100 -5.35 -3.76 13.07
N LYS A 101 -4.02 -3.86 13.01
CA LYS A 101 -3.29 -3.81 11.74
C LYS A 101 -3.39 -5.12 10.97
N ALA A 102 -3.40 -5.02 9.65
CA ALA A 102 -3.32 -6.20 8.80
C ALA A 102 -1.98 -6.93 9.01
N GLU A 103 -2.01 -8.26 9.05
CA GLU A 103 -0.84 -9.11 9.24
C GLU A 103 0.34 -8.74 8.32
N THR A 104 0.07 -8.49 7.02
CA THR A 104 1.11 -8.07 6.06
C THR A 104 1.76 -6.73 6.42
N THR A 105 1.02 -5.82 7.07
CA THR A 105 1.56 -4.55 7.58
C THR A 105 2.46 -4.82 8.77
N LEU A 106 2.01 -5.67 9.70
CA LEU A 106 2.80 -6.07 10.88
C LEU A 106 4.11 -6.74 10.50
N VAL A 107 4.10 -7.65 9.52
CA VAL A 107 5.33 -8.28 8.99
C VAL A 107 6.30 -7.24 8.44
N GLY A 108 5.78 -6.25 7.69
CA GLY A 108 6.58 -5.13 7.19
C GLY A 108 7.16 -4.28 8.31
N GLU A 109 6.32 -3.88 9.27
CA GLU A 109 6.76 -3.09 10.44
C GLU A 109 7.78 -3.83 11.30
N ARG A 110 7.64 -5.13 11.48
CA ARG A 110 8.64 -5.97 12.18
C ARG A 110 10.00 -5.90 11.51
N THR A 111 10.04 -5.93 10.18
CA THR A 111 11.29 -5.78 9.42
C THR A 111 11.89 -4.38 9.63
N HIS A 112 11.07 -3.32 9.57
CA HIS A 112 11.50 -1.96 9.84
C HIS A 112 12.05 -1.81 11.26
N ILE A 113 11.34 -2.32 12.26
CA ILE A 113 11.76 -2.32 13.67
C ILE A 113 13.11 -3.01 13.87
N ASN A 114 13.35 -4.12 13.21
CA ASN A 114 14.63 -4.81 13.29
C ASN A 114 15.79 -3.94 12.77
N HIS A 115 15.58 -3.22 11.64
CA HIS A 115 16.58 -2.28 11.13
C HIS A 115 16.80 -1.09 12.06
N LEU A 116 15.71 -0.52 12.60
CA LEU A 116 15.78 0.59 13.56
C LEU A 116 16.54 0.18 14.84
N LYS A 117 16.21 -0.97 15.44
CA LYS A 117 16.91 -1.49 16.62
C LYS A 117 18.38 -1.75 16.36
N ARG A 118 18.73 -2.27 15.18
CA ARG A 118 20.12 -2.61 14.83
C ARG A 118 20.98 -1.36 14.67
N LEU A 119 20.50 -0.32 13.99
CA LEU A 119 21.30 0.84 13.63
C LEU A 119 21.22 2.00 14.62
N LEU A 120 20.07 2.20 15.27
CA LEU A 120 19.91 3.22 16.30
C LEU A 120 20.30 2.72 17.69
N GLY A 121 20.43 1.40 17.86
CA GLY A 121 20.77 0.78 19.13
C GLY A 121 19.54 0.37 19.94
N LYS A 122 19.46 -0.92 20.31
CA LYS A 122 18.36 -1.50 21.10
C LYS A 122 18.22 -0.85 22.48
N GLN A 123 19.35 -0.45 23.07
CA GLN A 123 19.45 0.15 24.40
C GLN A 123 19.39 1.68 24.38
N ALA A 124 19.40 2.29 23.18
CA ALA A 124 19.28 3.76 23.07
C ALA A 124 17.96 4.23 23.65
N ARG A 125 17.99 5.35 24.39
CA ARG A 125 16.77 5.98 24.88
C ARG A 125 16.07 6.68 23.74
N LEU A 126 14.75 6.50 23.63
CA LEU A 126 13.97 7.14 22.56
C LEU A 126 14.05 8.67 22.63
N ASP A 127 14.04 9.22 23.85
CA ASP A 127 14.13 10.65 24.11
C ASP A 127 15.53 11.25 23.82
N SER A 128 16.59 10.45 23.68
CA SER A 128 17.92 10.92 23.32
C SER A 128 18.15 10.98 21.80
N LEU A 129 17.32 10.29 20.99
CA LEU A 129 17.46 10.27 19.53
C LEU A 129 17.15 11.64 18.93
N ASN A 130 18.13 12.35 18.46
CA ASN A 130 18.01 13.65 17.80
C ASN A 130 18.03 13.53 16.27
N LEU A 131 17.94 14.65 15.57
CA LEU A 131 17.96 14.70 14.11
C LEU A 131 19.25 14.09 13.52
N GLU A 132 20.39 14.33 14.19
CA GLU A 132 21.70 13.81 13.78
C GLU A 132 21.76 12.28 13.86
N SER A 133 21.27 11.69 14.96
CA SER A 133 21.16 10.23 15.13
C SER A 133 20.33 9.60 14.00
N ILE A 134 19.20 10.23 13.63
CA ILE A 134 18.33 9.75 12.59
C ILE A 134 18.94 9.96 11.19
N GLN A 135 19.66 11.06 10.98
CA GLN A 135 20.43 11.26 9.73
C GLN A 135 21.56 10.24 9.61
N GLY A 136 22.22 9.90 10.70
CA GLY A 136 23.19 8.81 10.77
C GLY A 136 22.60 7.46 10.36
N TYR A 137 21.39 7.16 10.85
CA TYR A 137 20.63 5.99 10.41
C TYR A 137 20.43 5.98 8.88
N VAL A 138 19.94 7.08 8.31
CA VAL A 138 19.73 7.20 6.86
C VAL A 138 21.05 6.98 6.09
N ASN A 139 22.13 7.59 6.56
CA ASN A 139 23.46 7.48 5.92
C ASN A 139 24.02 6.06 5.95
N SER A 140 23.85 5.35 7.06
CA SER A 140 24.23 3.95 7.17
C SER A 140 23.36 3.07 6.28
N ARG A 141 22.04 3.28 6.35
CA ARG A 141 21.06 2.45 5.66
C ARG A 141 21.13 2.54 4.13
N LYS A 142 21.44 3.72 3.56
CA LYS A 142 21.60 3.92 2.12
C LYS A 142 22.82 3.15 1.54
N ASN A 143 23.81 2.86 2.38
CA ASN A 143 25.02 2.15 1.96
C ASN A 143 24.88 0.62 2.04
N GLU A 144 23.85 0.13 2.73
CA GLU A 144 23.60 -1.31 2.82
C GLU A 144 23.03 -1.87 1.51
N SER A 145 23.34 -3.13 1.27
CA SER A 145 22.77 -3.87 0.15
C SER A 145 21.35 -4.36 0.47
N ASN A 146 20.47 -4.27 -0.49
CA ASN A 146 19.18 -4.93 -0.44
C ASN A 146 19.33 -6.43 -0.79
N ARG A 147 18.24 -7.20 -0.59
CA ARG A 147 18.24 -8.66 -0.87
C ARG A 147 18.53 -9.03 -2.34
N TYR A 148 18.58 -8.07 -3.24
CA TYR A 148 18.87 -8.26 -4.67
C TYR A 148 20.26 -7.72 -5.03
N GLY A 149 21.08 -7.33 -4.03
CA GLY A 149 22.44 -6.85 -4.18
C GLY A 149 22.57 -5.36 -4.54
N GLY A 150 21.49 -4.65 -4.87
CA GLY A 150 21.50 -3.19 -5.04
C GLY A 150 21.48 -2.45 -3.71
N LYS A 151 21.69 -1.14 -3.74
CA LYS A 151 21.60 -0.29 -2.53
C LYS A 151 20.15 -0.14 -2.05
N VAL A 152 19.98 0.14 -0.75
CA VAL A 152 18.65 0.40 -0.17
C VAL A 152 18.12 1.75 -0.66
N SER A 153 16.94 1.74 -1.28
CA SER A 153 16.33 2.95 -1.86
C SER A 153 15.84 3.94 -0.81
N GLY A 154 15.86 5.23 -1.15
CA GLY A 154 15.28 6.28 -0.31
C GLY A 154 13.79 6.03 0.04
N LYS A 155 13.03 5.39 -0.86
CA LYS A 155 11.64 4.99 -0.63
C LYS A 155 11.51 3.93 0.47
N THR A 156 12.44 2.98 0.55
CA THR A 156 12.50 1.97 1.63
C THR A 156 12.83 2.63 2.95
N ILE A 157 13.88 3.45 3.00
CA ILE A 157 14.27 4.19 4.21
C ILE A 157 13.13 5.09 4.70
N LYS A 158 12.42 5.76 3.80
CA LYS A 158 11.24 6.56 4.15
C LYS A 158 10.16 5.75 4.85
N LYS A 159 9.90 4.50 4.42
CA LYS A 159 8.95 3.60 5.09
C LYS A 159 9.41 3.22 6.49
N GLU A 160 10.69 2.90 6.65
CA GLU A 160 11.29 2.57 7.95
C GLU A 160 11.14 3.73 8.93
N LEU A 161 11.47 4.96 8.49
CA LEU A 161 11.30 6.16 9.30
C LEU A 161 9.83 6.52 9.56
N THR A 162 8.91 6.20 8.65
CA THR A 162 7.47 6.34 8.90
C THR A 162 7.03 5.42 10.04
N THR A 163 7.56 4.19 10.10
CA THR A 163 7.32 3.28 11.24
C THR A 163 7.90 3.85 12.54
N LEU A 164 9.10 4.46 12.51
CA LEU A 164 9.67 5.12 13.69
C LEU A 164 8.79 6.28 14.17
N MET A 165 8.23 7.07 13.27
CA MET A 165 7.29 8.14 13.63
C MET A 165 6.03 7.59 14.31
N GLN A 166 5.47 6.48 13.80
CA GLN A 166 4.30 5.84 14.40
C GLN A 166 4.62 5.30 15.81
N ILE A 167 5.79 4.70 15.99
CA ILE A 167 6.27 4.23 17.29
C ILE A 167 6.44 5.42 18.24
N TRP A 168 7.01 6.53 17.77
CA TRP A 168 7.21 7.74 18.55
C TRP A 168 5.89 8.37 19.00
N ASP A 169 4.94 8.51 18.08
CA ASP A 169 3.61 9.06 18.38
C ASP A 169 2.85 8.16 19.36
N TRP A 170 2.96 6.84 19.24
CA TRP A 170 2.41 5.87 20.18
C TRP A 170 3.05 6.00 21.56
N ALA A 171 4.38 6.09 21.63
CA ALA A 171 5.12 6.26 22.89
C ALA A 171 4.78 7.59 23.57
N ARG A 172 4.60 8.65 22.79
CA ARG A 172 4.20 9.97 23.29
C ARG A 172 2.79 9.97 23.87
N GLN A 173 1.84 9.32 23.21
CA GLN A 173 0.46 9.18 23.69
C GLN A 173 0.40 8.43 25.03
N ARG A 174 1.36 7.55 25.31
CA ARG A 174 1.46 6.76 26.55
C ARG A 174 2.41 7.38 27.60
N GLY A 175 2.95 8.56 27.32
CA GLY A 175 3.82 9.27 28.27
C GLY A 175 5.23 8.69 28.38
N HIS A 176 5.66 7.80 27.46
CA HIS A 176 7.03 7.26 27.45
C HIS A 176 8.05 8.26 26.90
N VAL A 177 7.63 9.23 26.10
CA VAL A 177 8.43 10.32 25.58
C VAL A 177 7.60 11.60 25.50
N ALA A 178 8.14 12.73 25.97
CA ALA A 178 7.42 14.01 25.98
C ALA A 178 7.55 14.76 24.66
N ARG A 179 8.76 14.82 24.10
CA ARG A 179 9.06 15.62 22.92
C ARG A 179 8.53 15.03 21.61
N PRO A 180 8.26 15.86 20.58
CA PRO A 180 7.85 15.40 19.26
C PRO A 180 8.99 14.66 18.56
N CYS A 181 8.61 13.82 17.57
CA CYS A 181 9.57 13.09 16.75
C CYS A 181 10.42 14.06 15.90
N PRO A 182 11.76 13.99 15.96
CA PRO A 182 12.65 14.94 15.27
C PRO A 182 12.75 14.71 13.75
N ILE A 183 12.06 13.72 13.20
CA ILE A 183 12.04 13.44 11.75
C ILE A 183 11.38 14.57 10.96
N LYS A 184 10.37 15.23 11.53
CA LYS A 184 9.65 16.34 10.92
C LYS A 184 10.21 17.69 11.34
N ASP A 185 10.19 18.64 10.41
CA ASP A 185 10.50 20.03 10.69
C ASP A 185 9.43 20.63 11.61
N PRO A 186 9.78 21.12 12.81
CA PRO A 186 8.79 21.67 13.75
C PRO A 186 8.04 22.87 13.18
N LEU A 187 8.69 23.68 12.35
CA LEU A 187 8.12 24.88 11.72
C LEU A 187 7.30 24.54 10.48
N ARG A 188 7.57 23.39 9.85
CA ARG A 188 6.92 22.92 8.63
C ARG A 188 6.54 21.43 8.77
N PRO A 189 5.45 21.09 9.47
CA PRO A 189 5.10 19.70 9.82
C PRO A 189 4.90 18.76 8.63
N ARG A 190 4.66 19.31 7.44
CA ARG A 190 4.57 18.51 6.19
C ARG A 190 5.94 18.18 5.60
N LYS A 191 7.01 18.88 6.01
CA LYS A 191 8.37 18.69 5.52
C LYS A 191 9.17 17.79 6.46
N TRP A 192 9.99 16.94 5.88
CA TRP A 192 10.95 16.15 6.63
C TRP A 192 12.21 16.98 6.91
N ALA A 193 12.67 16.99 8.15
CA ALA A 193 13.94 17.59 8.52
C ALA A 193 15.12 16.71 8.08
N VAL A 194 14.89 15.39 8.06
CA VAL A 194 15.87 14.39 7.61
C VAL A 194 16.01 14.42 6.09
N LYS A 195 17.25 14.42 5.60
CA LYS A 195 17.58 14.35 4.17
C LYS A 195 17.58 12.90 3.71
N LEU A 196 16.63 12.52 2.89
CA LEU A 196 16.58 11.22 2.25
C LEU A 196 17.40 11.19 0.96
N PRO A 197 17.95 10.02 0.55
CA PRO A 197 18.52 9.85 -0.79
C PRO A 197 17.50 10.30 -1.84
N LYS A 198 17.97 11.02 -2.85
CA LYS A 198 17.11 11.39 -3.99
C LYS A 198 16.53 10.11 -4.59
N PRO A 199 15.25 10.10 -4.95
CA PRO A 199 14.72 8.99 -5.72
C PRO A 199 15.52 8.88 -7.02
N GLU A 200 15.95 7.69 -7.38
CA GLU A 200 16.38 7.43 -8.75
C GLU A 200 15.18 7.72 -9.66
N GLU A 201 15.43 8.37 -10.79
CA GLU A 201 14.38 8.56 -11.78
C GLU A 201 13.79 7.20 -12.13
N ALA A 202 12.47 7.11 -12.01
CA ALA A 202 11.79 5.87 -12.34
C ALA A 202 12.00 5.61 -13.83
N GLU A 203 12.70 4.53 -14.15
CA GLU A 203 12.79 4.05 -15.52
C GLU A 203 11.39 3.84 -16.09
N LYS A 204 11.19 4.26 -17.33
CA LYS A 204 9.93 4.02 -18.05
C LYS A 204 9.77 2.53 -18.34
N PHE A 205 8.54 2.08 -18.45
CA PHE A 205 8.28 0.73 -18.92
C PHE A 205 8.81 0.54 -20.34
N MET A 206 9.41 -0.61 -20.58
CA MET A 206 10.10 -0.95 -21.81
C MET A 206 9.59 -2.29 -22.38
N THR A 207 9.61 -2.39 -23.69
CA THR A 207 9.37 -3.66 -24.39
C THR A 207 10.55 -4.62 -24.20
N TRP A 208 10.32 -5.89 -24.47
CA TRP A 208 11.38 -6.91 -24.49
C TRP A 208 12.55 -6.54 -25.40
N ALA A 209 12.25 -6.03 -26.59
CA ALA A 209 13.27 -5.64 -27.56
C ALA A 209 14.12 -4.43 -27.09
N GLU A 210 13.49 -3.47 -26.44
CA GLU A 210 14.20 -2.30 -25.86
C GLU A 210 15.15 -2.72 -24.76
N ILE A 211 14.71 -3.59 -23.84
CA ILE A 211 15.56 -4.10 -22.76
C ILE A 211 16.76 -4.86 -23.37
N LYS A 212 16.53 -5.75 -24.34
CA LYS A 212 17.60 -6.47 -24.98
C LYS A 212 18.60 -5.54 -25.70
N ARG A 213 18.12 -4.53 -26.40
CA ARG A 213 18.99 -3.53 -27.06
C ARG A 213 19.81 -2.76 -26.04
N ARG A 214 19.22 -2.41 -24.89
CA ARG A 214 19.94 -1.68 -23.82
C ARG A 214 21.01 -2.54 -23.17
N ILE A 215 20.75 -3.83 -22.95
CA ILE A 215 21.75 -4.78 -22.46
C ILE A 215 22.88 -4.97 -23.50
N ALA A 216 22.52 -5.16 -24.77
CA ALA A 216 23.48 -5.38 -25.87
C ALA A 216 24.42 -4.18 -26.11
N ARG A 217 24.01 -2.95 -25.78
CA ARG A 217 24.88 -1.77 -25.84
C ARG A 217 26.02 -1.79 -24.83
N GLY A 218 25.93 -2.65 -23.82
CA GLY A 218 26.94 -2.76 -22.76
C GLY A 218 26.91 -1.60 -21.75
N GLY A 219 27.95 -1.56 -20.90
CA GLY A 219 28.09 -0.53 -19.85
C GLY A 219 27.24 -0.76 -18.60
N LEU A 220 26.48 -1.87 -18.53
CA LEU A 220 25.67 -2.25 -17.38
C LEU A 220 26.35 -3.38 -16.59
N THR A 221 26.27 -3.31 -15.28
CA THR A 221 26.65 -4.45 -14.44
C THR A 221 25.60 -5.56 -14.57
N PRO A 222 25.94 -6.85 -14.32
CA PRO A 222 24.98 -7.96 -14.34
C PRO A 222 23.75 -7.72 -13.46
N GLN A 223 23.93 -6.94 -12.41
CA GLN A 223 22.89 -6.55 -11.48
C GLN A 223 21.94 -5.52 -12.11
N GLN A 224 22.48 -4.50 -12.78
CA GLN A 224 21.70 -3.50 -13.51
C GLN A 224 20.92 -4.13 -14.67
N GLU A 225 21.52 -5.05 -15.41
CA GLU A 225 20.81 -5.83 -16.44
C GLU A 225 19.62 -6.59 -15.86
N THR A 226 19.85 -7.27 -14.73
CA THR A 226 18.78 -7.97 -14.01
C THR A 226 17.69 -7.02 -13.52
N GLU A 227 18.03 -5.81 -13.08
CA GLU A 227 17.07 -4.80 -12.64
C GLU A 227 16.21 -4.23 -13.78
N LEU A 228 16.74 -4.12 -15.00
CA LEU A 228 15.99 -3.65 -16.17
C LEU A 228 14.71 -4.47 -16.41
N TRP A 229 14.77 -5.78 -16.18
CA TRP A 229 13.60 -6.66 -16.34
C TRP A 229 12.43 -6.37 -15.39
N LYS A 230 12.60 -5.49 -14.40
CA LYS A 230 11.49 -4.98 -13.56
C LYS A 230 10.56 -4.05 -14.33
N TYR A 231 11.06 -3.40 -15.36
CA TYR A 231 10.33 -2.44 -16.19
C TYR A 231 9.74 -3.07 -17.44
N LEU A 232 9.83 -4.40 -17.55
CA LEU A 232 9.28 -5.13 -18.68
C LEU A 232 7.76 -5.03 -18.72
N PHE A 233 7.23 -4.74 -19.91
CA PHE A 233 5.89 -5.16 -20.32
C PHE A 233 5.97 -5.98 -21.61
N LEU A 234 5.01 -6.88 -21.77
CA LEU A 234 4.86 -7.71 -22.96
C LEU A 234 3.82 -7.06 -23.87
N ASP A 235 4.11 -7.02 -25.17
CA ASP A 235 3.11 -6.71 -26.20
C ASP A 235 2.16 -7.89 -26.42
N GLU A 236 1.14 -7.72 -27.28
CA GLU A 236 0.10 -8.72 -27.54
C GLU A 236 0.70 -10.04 -28.02
N LYS A 237 1.70 -9.97 -28.90
CA LYS A 237 2.38 -11.14 -29.45
C LYS A 237 3.09 -11.92 -28.36
N LEU A 238 3.86 -11.22 -27.52
CA LEU A 238 4.59 -11.86 -26.43
C LEU A 238 3.67 -12.39 -25.32
N VAL A 239 2.53 -11.73 -25.06
CA VAL A 239 1.50 -12.28 -24.15
C VAL A 239 0.95 -13.57 -24.69
N THR A 240 0.63 -13.64 -26.00
CA THR A 240 0.13 -14.86 -26.65
C THR A 240 1.18 -15.98 -26.59
N GLU A 241 2.42 -15.70 -26.95
CA GLU A 241 3.53 -16.68 -26.86
C GLU A 241 3.73 -17.18 -25.43
N LEU A 242 3.65 -16.28 -24.44
CA LEU A 242 3.75 -16.65 -23.02
C LEU A 242 2.61 -17.59 -22.60
N LEU A 243 1.39 -17.28 -22.99
CA LEU A 243 0.22 -18.10 -22.63
C LEU A 243 0.28 -19.49 -23.31
N GLU A 244 0.75 -19.59 -24.56
CA GLU A 244 1.00 -20.87 -25.19
C GLU A 244 2.11 -21.68 -24.48
N HIS A 245 3.21 -21.01 -24.11
CA HIS A 245 4.24 -21.66 -23.30
C HIS A 245 3.66 -22.17 -21.97
N VAL A 246 2.86 -21.37 -21.27
CA VAL A 246 2.23 -21.77 -20.01
C VAL A 246 1.28 -22.96 -20.23
N LYS A 247 0.50 -22.94 -21.31
CA LYS A 247 -0.44 -24.03 -21.66
C LYS A 247 0.27 -25.38 -21.82
N THR A 248 1.47 -25.37 -22.39
CA THR A 248 2.27 -26.59 -22.66
C THR A 248 3.13 -27.01 -21.46
N THR A 249 3.54 -26.09 -20.58
CA THR A 249 4.49 -26.36 -19.48
C THR A 249 3.84 -26.43 -18.11
N ALA A 250 2.57 -26.07 -17.99
CA ALA A 250 1.86 -26.05 -16.72
C ALA A 250 1.81 -27.41 -16.06
N SER A 251 2.32 -27.53 -14.84
CA SER A 251 2.30 -28.78 -14.05
C SER A 251 0.91 -29.12 -13.48
N TYR A 252 -0.02 -28.16 -13.47
CA TYR A 252 -1.38 -28.32 -12.94
C TYR A 252 -2.40 -27.57 -13.80
N PRO A 253 -3.64 -28.09 -13.92
CA PRO A 253 -4.68 -27.52 -14.79
C PRO A 253 -5.06 -26.08 -14.46
N PHE A 254 -4.97 -25.66 -13.20
CA PHE A 254 -5.33 -24.30 -12.76
C PHE A 254 -4.32 -23.22 -13.17
N ILE A 255 -3.10 -23.59 -13.57
CA ILE A 255 -2.02 -22.63 -13.85
C ILE A 255 -2.32 -21.81 -15.11
N TYR A 256 -2.73 -22.45 -16.18
CA TYR A 256 -3.06 -21.75 -17.44
C TYR A 256 -4.24 -20.77 -17.28
N PRO A 257 -5.38 -21.14 -16.66
CA PRO A 257 -6.44 -20.20 -16.31
C PRO A 257 -5.96 -19.04 -15.41
N MET A 258 -5.09 -19.29 -14.44
CA MET A 258 -4.54 -18.28 -13.56
C MET A 258 -3.71 -17.23 -14.32
N PHE A 259 -2.87 -17.66 -15.27
CA PHE A 259 -2.10 -16.74 -16.12
C PHE A 259 -2.99 -15.97 -17.08
N THR A 260 -3.96 -16.63 -17.69
CA THR A 260 -4.92 -16.00 -18.61
C THR A 260 -5.75 -14.95 -17.87
N PHE A 261 -6.22 -15.26 -16.67
CA PHE A 261 -6.94 -14.30 -15.83
C PHE A 261 -6.08 -13.06 -15.54
N ALA A 262 -4.81 -13.25 -15.16
CA ALA A 262 -3.89 -12.14 -14.92
C ALA A 262 -3.64 -11.28 -16.17
N ALA A 263 -3.44 -11.93 -17.33
CA ALA A 263 -3.10 -11.26 -18.58
C ALA A 263 -4.25 -10.40 -19.13
N TYR A 264 -5.49 -10.89 -19.06
CA TYR A 264 -6.65 -10.23 -19.67
C TYR A 264 -7.44 -9.32 -18.73
N THR A 265 -7.06 -9.20 -17.46
CA THR A 265 -7.74 -8.31 -16.50
C THR A 265 -6.80 -7.36 -15.79
N GLY A 266 -5.50 -7.59 -15.87
CA GLY A 266 -4.52 -6.88 -15.07
C GLY A 266 -4.72 -7.05 -13.56
N ALA A 267 -5.47 -8.06 -13.10
CA ALA A 267 -5.71 -8.31 -11.68
C ALA A 267 -4.40 -8.56 -10.90
N ARG A 268 -4.36 -8.10 -9.66
CA ARG A 268 -3.22 -8.38 -8.78
C ARG A 268 -3.24 -9.85 -8.36
N ARG A 269 -2.08 -10.46 -8.17
CA ARG A 269 -1.97 -11.85 -7.69
C ARG A 269 -2.93 -12.16 -6.52
N SER A 270 -2.98 -11.28 -5.54
CA SER A 270 -3.87 -11.48 -4.39
C SER A 270 -5.36 -11.34 -4.70
N GLU A 271 -5.72 -10.66 -5.77
CA GLU A 271 -7.10 -10.54 -6.25
C GLU A 271 -7.50 -11.81 -6.99
N ILE A 272 -6.61 -12.35 -7.83
CA ILE A 272 -6.79 -13.65 -8.50
C ILE A 272 -6.99 -14.77 -7.48
N CYS A 273 -6.14 -14.85 -6.44
CA CYS A 273 -6.28 -15.88 -5.41
C CYS A 273 -7.60 -15.78 -4.63
N ARG A 274 -8.17 -14.58 -4.46
CA ARG A 274 -9.45 -14.37 -3.74
C ARG A 274 -10.68 -14.41 -4.62
N SER A 275 -10.52 -14.52 -5.93
CA SER A 275 -11.64 -14.57 -6.85
C SER A 275 -12.48 -15.81 -6.59
N MET A 276 -13.80 -15.65 -6.67
CA MET A 276 -14.78 -16.72 -6.51
C MET A 276 -15.39 -17.06 -7.88
N MET A 277 -15.91 -18.24 -8.03
CA MET A 277 -16.53 -18.66 -9.30
C MET A 277 -17.69 -17.72 -9.70
N ASP A 278 -18.49 -17.26 -8.75
CA ASP A 278 -19.60 -16.32 -8.94
C ASP A 278 -19.16 -14.92 -9.41
N ASP A 279 -17.87 -14.62 -9.37
CA ASP A 279 -17.33 -13.36 -9.90
C ASP A 279 -17.36 -13.32 -11.43
N PHE A 280 -17.45 -14.48 -12.11
CA PHE A 280 -17.50 -14.60 -13.55
C PHE A 280 -18.93 -14.69 -14.08
N LYS A 281 -19.45 -13.56 -14.57
CA LYS A 281 -20.76 -13.48 -15.21
C LYS A 281 -20.61 -13.65 -16.71
N PHE A 282 -20.68 -14.89 -17.17
CA PHE A 282 -20.43 -15.24 -18.58
C PHE A 282 -21.49 -14.70 -19.53
N ASP A 283 -22.72 -14.51 -19.07
CA ASP A 283 -23.82 -13.99 -19.87
C ASP A 283 -23.70 -12.48 -20.08
N ASP A 284 -23.18 -11.79 -19.09
CA ASP A 284 -22.95 -10.33 -19.13
C ASP A 284 -21.55 -9.94 -19.69
N ASP A 285 -20.70 -10.92 -19.98
CA ASP A 285 -19.30 -10.72 -20.38
C ASP A 285 -18.47 -9.87 -19.40
N VAL A 286 -18.69 -10.06 -18.08
CA VAL A 286 -18.04 -9.27 -17.04
C VAL A 286 -17.46 -10.17 -15.95
N VAL A 287 -16.26 -9.81 -15.48
CA VAL A 287 -15.66 -10.38 -14.28
C VAL A 287 -15.56 -9.32 -13.17
N THR A 288 -15.98 -9.70 -11.98
CA THR A 288 -15.88 -8.86 -10.77
C THR A 288 -14.56 -9.14 -10.06
N ILE A 289 -13.74 -8.11 -9.89
CA ILE A 289 -12.47 -8.21 -9.16
C ILE A 289 -12.69 -7.72 -7.73
N ARG A 290 -12.47 -8.59 -6.76
CA ARG A 290 -12.62 -8.28 -5.32
C ARG A 290 -11.35 -7.63 -4.80
N GLU A 291 -11.42 -6.35 -4.43
CA GLU A 291 -10.29 -5.65 -3.82
C GLU A 291 -10.18 -6.00 -2.33
N ARG A 292 -8.99 -5.85 -1.76
CA ARG A 292 -8.81 -6.00 -0.33
C ARG A 292 -9.46 -4.82 0.40
N LYS A 293 -10.23 -5.11 1.48
CA LYS A 293 -10.70 -4.04 2.39
C LYS A 293 -9.51 -3.18 2.82
N ARG A 294 -9.59 -1.88 2.58
CA ARG A 294 -8.56 -0.92 3.01
C ARG A 294 -8.66 -0.62 4.51
N ARG A 295 -9.86 -0.76 5.08
CA ARG A 295 -10.17 -0.61 6.52
C ARG A 295 -11.17 -1.68 6.92
N LYS A 296 -11.19 -2.05 8.21
CA LYS A 296 -12.10 -3.08 8.74
C LYS A 296 -13.58 -2.66 8.67
N ASP A 297 -13.83 -1.36 8.74
CA ASP A 297 -15.16 -0.72 8.78
C ASP A 297 -15.76 -0.42 7.40
N LEU A 298 -14.99 -0.57 6.33
CA LEU A 298 -15.47 -0.38 4.96
C LEU A 298 -15.82 -1.70 4.29
N ALA A 299 -16.91 -1.71 3.51
CA ALA A 299 -17.21 -2.82 2.61
C ALA A 299 -16.04 -3.09 1.67
N ALA A 300 -15.84 -4.36 1.29
CA ALA A 300 -14.83 -4.70 0.30
C ALA A 300 -15.20 -4.00 -1.01
N SER A 301 -14.31 -3.16 -1.53
CA SER A 301 -14.52 -2.55 -2.85
C SER A 301 -14.37 -3.63 -3.92
N THR A 302 -15.22 -3.56 -4.93
CA THR A 302 -15.16 -4.41 -6.12
C THR A 302 -15.07 -3.51 -7.34
N ARG A 303 -14.50 -4.03 -8.42
CA ARG A 303 -14.53 -3.41 -9.73
C ARG A 303 -14.91 -4.43 -10.78
N GLN A 304 -15.56 -3.99 -11.83
CA GLN A 304 -15.93 -4.82 -12.96
C GLN A 304 -14.96 -4.59 -14.12
N VAL A 305 -14.54 -5.67 -14.75
CA VAL A 305 -13.69 -5.67 -15.94
C VAL A 305 -14.44 -6.45 -17.04
N PRO A 306 -14.63 -5.88 -18.23
CA PRO A 306 -15.19 -6.61 -19.36
C PRO A 306 -14.34 -7.84 -19.67
N MET A 307 -15.00 -8.94 -20.02
CA MET A 307 -14.34 -10.21 -20.25
C MET A 307 -13.95 -10.34 -21.74
N HIS A 308 -12.64 -10.38 -21.99
CA HIS A 308 -12.14 -10.64 -23.33
C HIS A 308 -12.58 -12.04 -23.80
N PRO A 309 -12.96 -12.26 -25.08
CA PRO A 309 -13.43 -13.56 -25.58
C PRO A 309 -12.50 -14.73 -25.25
N LYS A 310 -11.19 -14.54 -25.36
CA LYS A 310 -10.18 -15.55 -24.99
C LYS A 310 -10.20 -15.90 -23.49
N LEU A 311 -10.39 -14.91 -22.63
CA LEU A 311 -10.54 -15.17 -21.19
C LEU A 311 -11.83 -15.98 -20.94
N LYS A 312 -12.94 -15.58 -21.59
CA LYS A 312 -14.23 -16.26 -21.46
C LYS A 312 -14.12 -17.74 -21.86
N GLU A 313 -13.50 -18.02 -23.01
CA GLU A 313 -13.24 -19.38 -23.51
C GLU A 313 -12.48 -20.23 -22.48
N VAL A 314 -11.32 -19.74 -22.05
CA VAL A 314 -10.43 -20.45 -21.11
C VAL A 314 -11.09 -20.68 -19.75
N MET A 315 -11.82 -19.68 -19.23
CA MET A 315 -12.48 -19.80 -17.93
C MET A 315 -13.72 -20.68 -17.98
N LYS A 316 -14.47 -20.71 -19.08
CA LYS A 316 -15.56 -21.67 -19.26
C LYS A 316 -15.05 -23.12 -19.31
N ASP A 317 -13.95 -23.36 -20.00
CA ASP A 317 -13.33 -24.69 -20.04
C ASP A 317 -12.80 -25.10 -18.67
N TRP A 318 -12.10 -24.19 -17.98
CA TRP A 318 -11.63 -24.42 -16.62
C TRP A 318 -12.78 -24.74 -15.64
N PHE A 319 -13.90 -24.01 -15.71
CA PHE A 319 -15.04 -24.23 -14.80
C PHE A 319 -15.74 -25.56 -15.02
N ARG A 320 -15.73 -26.11 -16.26
CA ARG A 320 -16.23 -27.47 -16.53
C ARG A 320 -15.36 -28.55 -15.86
N ASN A 321 -14.06 -28.32 -15.76
CA ASN A 321 -13.08 -29.23 -15.21
C ASN A 321 -12.59 -28.83 -13.79
N HIS A 322 -13.35 -27.95 -13.12
CA HIS A 322 -12.97 -27.39 -11.83
C HIS A 322 -13.01 -28.46 -10.73
N PRO A 323 -11.99 -28.51 -9.83
CA PRO A 323 -11.93 -29.54 -8.78
C PRO A 323 -13.00 -29.39 -7.68
N GLY A 324 -13.83 -28.34 -7.74
CA GLY A 324 -14.85 -28.01 -6.74
C GLY A 324 -14.44 -26.84 -5.84
N GLY A 325 -15.31 -26.49 -4.88
CA GLY A 325 -15.13 -25.35 -4.01
C GLY A 325 -15.59 -24.02 -4.63
N GLN A 326 -15.47 -22.94 -3.87
CA GLN A 326 -16.01 -21.62 -4.24
C GLN A 326 -15.00 -20.70 -4.96
N PHE A 327 -13.69 -21.01 -4.88
CA PHE A 327 -12.63 -20.12 -5.41
C PHE A 327 -12.40 -20.40 -6.90
N THR A 328 -12.26 -19.33 -7.69
CA THR A 328 -11.98 -19.42 -9.14
C THR A 328 -10.72 -20.23 -9.44
N ILE A 329 -9.65 -19.99 -8.69
CA ILE A 329 -8.39 -20.74 -8.83
C ILE A 329 -8.23 -21.59 -7.54
N ALA A 330 -8.58 -22.85 -7.67
CA ALA A 330 -8.48 -23.83 -6.59
C ALA A 330 -7.31 -24.78 -6.83
N ALA A 331 -6.53 -25.01 -5.78
CA ALA A 331 -5.46 -25.99 -5.82
C ALA A 331 -6.04 -27.42 -5.67
N PRO A 332 -5.48 -28.43 -6.36
CA PRO A 332 -5.92 -29.80 -6.20
C PRO A 332 -5.72 -30.30 -4.76
N LEU A 333 -6.46 -31.35 -4.38
CA LEU A 333 -6.44 -31.92 -3.04
C LEU A 333 -5.06 -32.46 -2.64
N THR A 334 -4.37 -33.04 -3.60
CA THR A 334 -3.01 -33.58 -3.40
C THR A 334 -2.02 -32.84 -4.27
N MET A 335 -0.93 -32.40 -3.66
CA MET A 335 0.22 -31.80 -4.35
C MET A 335 1.49 -32.47 -3.84
N PRO A 336 2.47 -32.78 -4.71
CA PRO A 336 3.74 -33.35 -4.29
C PRO A 336 4.39 -32.52 -3.17
N ARG A 337 4.94 -33.21 -2.17
CA ARG A 337 5.65 -32.60 -1.04
C ARG A 337 4.81 -31.66 -0.14
N ARG A 338 3.47 -31.75 -0.19
CA ARG A 338 2.56 -31.00 0.68
C ARG A 338 1.56 -31.95 1.38
N LYS A 339 1.03 -31.50 2.51
CA LYS A 339 -0.07 -32.21 3.18
C LYS A 339 -1.28 -32.19 2.27
N SER A 340 -1.95 -33.35 2.12
CA SER A 340 -3.23 -33.44 1.42
C SER A 340 -4.25 -32.50 2.07
N ARG A 341 -5.10 -31.94 1.25
CA ARG A 341 -6.23 -31.10 1.69
C ARG A 341 -7.48 -31.95 1.73
N SER A 342 -8.35 -31.66 2.70
CA SER A 342 -9.67 -32.30 2.78
C SER A 342 -10.63 -31.81 1.71
N GLU A 343 -10.43 -30.54 1.26
CA GLU A 343 -11.28 -29.88 0.26
C GLU A 343 -10.46 -28.89 -0.59
N PRO A 344 -10.92 -28.55 -1.81
CA PRO A 344 -10.30 -27.53 -2.62
C PRO A 344 -10.36 -26.17 -1.92
N THR A 345 -9.21 -25.56 -1.71
CA THR A 345 -9.09 -24.28 -0.98
C THR A 345 -8.51 -23.19 -1.86
N MET A 346 -8.63 -21.96 -1.39
CA MET A 346 -7.97 -20.81 -1.98
C MET A 346 -6.47 -21.06 -2.12
N LEU A 347 -5.93 -20.79 -3.30
CA LEU A 347 -4.49 -20.81 -3.53
C LEU A 347 -3.85 -19.64 -2.74
N SER A 348 -2.87 -19.92 -1.89
CA SER A 348 -2.13 -18.86 -1.21
C SER A 348 -1.33 -18.02 -2.21
N ARG A 349 -0.99 -16.79 -1.83
CA ARG A 349 -0.17 -15.91 -2.68
C ARG A 349 1.22 -16.47 -2.93
N GLU A 350 1.75 -17.18 -1.97
CA GLU A 350 3.06 -17.84 -2.01
C GLU A 350 3.04 -19.02 -2.97
N GLU A 351 1.98 -19.84 -2.92
CA GLU A 351 1.76 -20.95 -3.84
C GLU A 351 1.58 -20.44 -5.28
N ALA A 352 0.73 -19.44 -5.48
CA ALA A 352 0.54 -18.82 -6.79
C ALA A 352 1.87 -18.30 -7.37
N HIS A 353 2.72 -17.69 -6.53
CA HIS A 353 4.04 -17.20 -6.96
C HIS A 353 5.01 -18.34 -7.26
N HIS A 354 4.99 -19.39 -6.47
CA HIS A 354 5.80 -20.58 -6.67
C HIS A 354 5.49 -21.23 -8.03
N HIS A 355 4.21 -21.53 -8.29
CA HIS A 355 3.79 -22.08 -9.60
C HIS A 355 4.10 -21.15 -10.76
N PHE A 356 3.93 -19.84 -10.57
CA PHE A 356 4.31 -18.86 -11.58
C PHE A 356 5.80 -18.96 -11.92
N LYS A 357 6.67 -19.04 -10.91
CA LYS A 357 8.13 -19.11 -11.11
C LYS A 357 8.57 -20.45 -11.69
N GLU A 358 8.01 -21.56 -11.25
CA GLU A 358 8.33 -22.89 -11.79
C GLU A 358 7.93 -23.02 -13.27
N THR A 359 6.71 -22.58 -13.63
CA THR A 359 6.23 -22.63 -15.01
C THR A 359 7.11 -21.80 -15.96
N LEU A 360 7.68 -20.69 -15.48
CA LEU A 360 8.54 -19.80 -16.27
C LEU A 360 10.04 -20.02 -16.05
N ALA A 361 10.44 -21.11 -15.38
CA ALA A 361 11.85 -21.38 -15.07
C ALA A 361 12.68 -21.69 -16.31
N SER A 362 12.05 -22.19 -17.38
CA SER A 362 12.70 -22.57 -18.63
C SER A 362 12.62 -21.48 -19.71
N GLY A 363 13.53 -21.54 -20.66
CA GLY A 363 13.54 -20.68 -21.84
C GLY A 363 13.76 -19.20 -21.55
N LYS A 364 13.25 -18.36 -22.44
CA LYS A 364 13.39 -16.90 -22.36
C LYS A 364 12.61 -16.29 -21.18
N TRP A 365 11.59 -16.96 -20.68
CA TRP A 365 10.64 -16.46 -19.71
C TRP A 365 11.18 -16.35 -18.28
N LYS A 366 12.32 -16.99 -17.98
CA LYS A 366 12.97 -16.96 -16.64
C LYS A 366 13.27 -15.56 -16.09
N VAL A 367 13.34 -14.55 -16.97
CA VAL A 367 13.56 -13.15 -16.60
C VAL A 367 12.31 -12.49 -15.98
N ILE A 368 11.14 -13.07 -16.20
CA ILE A 368 9.87 -12.55 -15.66
C ILE A 368 9.79 -12.84 -14.18
N ARG A 369 9.70 -11.78 -13.37
CA ARG A 369 9.82 -11.87 -11.91
C ARG A 369 8.51 -12.20 -11.17
N GLY A 370 7.35 -12.00 -11.80
CA GLY A 370 6.06 -12.28 -11.17
C GLY A 370 4.88 -11.65 -11.92
N PHE A 371 3.70 -11.81 -11.37
CA PHE A 371 2.42 -11.40 -11.96
C PHE A 371 2.32 -9.92 -12.37
N HIS A 372 3.12 -9.03 -11.75
CA HIS A 372 3.07 -7.60 -12.07
C HIS A 372 3.44 -7.32 -13.53
N VAL A 373 4.27 -8.16 -14.17
CA VAL A 373 4.54 -8.03 -15.60
C VAL A 373 3.28 -8.14 -16.42
N LEU A 374 2.42 -9.14 -16.14
CA LEU A 374 1.13 -9.32 -16.86
C LEU A 374 0.20 -8.11 -16.63
N ARG A 375 0.18 -7.58 -15.40
CA ARG A 375 -0.58 -6.38 -15.10
C ARG A 375 -0.05 -5.13 -15.82
N HIS A 376 1.27 -4.95 -15.90
CA HIS A 376 1.88 -3.88 -16.68
C HIS A 376 1.65 -4.07 -18.17
N SER A 377 1.69 -5.30 -18.66
CA SER A 377 1.37 -5.64 -20.04
C SER A 377 -0.08 -5.29 -20.38
N PHE A 378 -1.04 -5.65 -19.53
CA PHE A 378 -2.44 -5.28 -19.70
C PHE A 378 -2.63 -3.76 -19.80
N GLY A 379 -2.05 -3.00 -18.87
CA GLY A 379 -2.11 -1.53 -18.89
C GLY A 379 -1.46 -0.93 -20.14
N ALA A 380 -0.30 -1.44 -20.53
CA ALA A 380 0.42 -0.98 -21.73
C ALA A 380 -0.33 -1.29 -23.04
N ILE A 381 -0.88 -2.51 -23.17
CA ILE A 381 -1.68 -2.94 -24.33
C ILE A 381 -2.93 -2.07 -24.45
N CYS A 382 -3.70 -1.89 -23.37
CA CYS A 382 -4.87 -1.02 -23.37
C CYS A 382 -4.52 0.42 -23.76
N THR A 383 -3.42 0.95 -23.23
CA THR A 383 -2.95 2.31 -23.55
C THR A 383 -2.60 2.44 -25.03
N ARG A 384 -1.85 1.48 -25.58
CA ARG A 384 -1.47 1.46 -27.02
C ARG A 384 -2.67 1.27 -27.93
N ALA A 385 -3.68 0.56 -27.48
CA ALA A 385 -4.97 0.42 -28.17
C ALA A 385 -5.86 1.68 -28.08
N GLY A 386 -5.41 2.74 -27.43
CA GLY A 386 -6.16 4.00 -27.31
C GLY A 386 -7.30 3.97 -26.28
N VAL A 387 -7.37 2.98 -25.40
CA VAL A 387 -8.38 2.95 -24.35
C VAL A 387 -8.17 4.14 -23.40
N PRO A 388 -9.22 4.93 -23.08
CA PRO A 388 -9.09 6.09 -22.19
C PRO A 388 -8.48 5.74 -20.83
N MET A 389 -7.57 6.58 -20.33
CA MET A 389 -6.83 6.33 -19.08
C MET A 389 -7.72 6.14 -17.86
N ASN A 390 -8.85 6.84 -17.76
CA ASN A 390 -9.83 6.67 -16.69
C ASN A 390 -10.50 5.29 -16.73
N VAL A 391 -10.73 4.73 -17.93
CA VAL A 391 -11.29 3.38 -18.10
C VAL A 391 -10.26 2.34 -17.66
N ILE A 392 -9.00 2.47 -18.12
CA ILE A 392 -7.91 1.58 -17.72
C ILE A 392 -7.72 1.65 -16.20
N ALA A 393 -7.73 2.86 -15.62
CA ALA A 393 -7.64 3.07 -14.18
C ALA A 393 -8.75 2.34 -13.42
N LYS A 394 -10.01 2.43 -13.89
CA LYS A 394 -11.16 1.71 -13.34
C LYS A 394 -10.93 0.19 -13.39
N TRP A 395 -10.52 -0.37 -14.53
CA TRP A 395 -10.29 -1.80 -14.69
C TRP A 395 -9.14 -2.31 -13.82
N MET A 396 -8.08 -1.53 -13.68
CA MET A 396 -6.90 -1.92 -12.89
C MET A 396 -7.02 -1.57 -11.39
N GLY A 397 -8.01 -0.79 -10.95
CA GLY A 397 -8.12 -0.32 -9.58
C GLY A 397 -6.95 0.59 -9.19
N HIS A 398 -6.64 1.57 -10.04
CA HIS A 398 -5.70 2.67 -9.84
C HIS A 398 -6.42 4.01 -9.90
N THR A 399 -5.76 5.08 -9.46
CA THR A 399 -6.19 6.43 -9.80
C THR A 399 -5.76 6.78 -11.21
N THR A 400 -6.45 7.72 -11.86
CA THR A 400 -6.07 8.20 -13.19
C THR A 400 -4.66 8.80 -13.19
N ASP A 401 -4.30 9.54 -12.12
CA ASP A 401 -2.95 10.10 -11.96
C ASP A 401 -1.85 9.03 -11.90
N GLU A 402 -2.12 7.88 -11.23
CA GLU A 402 -1.18 6.77 -11.21
C GLU A 402 -1.02 6.17 -12.60
N MET A 403 -2.12 6.02 -13.37
CA MET A 403 -2.08 5.52 -14.74
C MET A 403 -1.33 6.45 -15.67
N MET A 404 -1.58 7.76 -15.60
CA MET A 404 -0.86 8.77 -16.38
C MET A 404 0.64 8.68 -16.12
N LYS A 405 1.08 8.67 -14.87
CA LYS A 405 2.51 8.57 -14.52
C LYS A 405 3.18 7.30 -15.06
N LEU A 406 2.45 6.18 -15.10
CA LEU A 406 3.01 4.89 -15.50
C LEU A 406 3.00 4.67 -17.01
N TYR A 407 1.94 5.08 -17.72
CA TYR A 407 1.68 4.63 -19.08
C TYR A 407 1.49 5.74 -20.12
N GLN A 408 1.43 7.03 -19.72
CA GLN A 408 1.22 8.14 -20.66
C GLN A 408 2.21 8.11 -21.84
N HIS A 409 3.47 7.76 -21.58
CA HIS A 409 4.51 7.68 -22.61
C HIS A 409 4.29 6.58 -23.67
N LEU A 410 3.33 5.66 -23.45
CA LEU A 410 2.96 4.58 -24.38
C LEU A 410 1.70 4.96 -25.18
N PHE A 411 1.06 6.07 -24.86
CA PHE A 411 -0.13 6.51 -25.59
C PHE A 411 0.26 6.89 -27.02
N PRO A 412 -0.53 6.49 -28.02
CA PRO A 412 -0.26 6.89 -29.41
C PRO A 412 -0.18 8.42 -29.50
N GLN A 413 0.97 8.95 -29.88
CA GLN A 413 1.18 10.40 -30.08
C GLN A 413 0.76 10.77 -31.52
N ASP A 414 -0.48 10.50 -31.86
CA ASP A 414 -1.05 10.88 -33.15
C ASP A 414 -1.87 12.18 -32.97
N GLU A 415 -1.16 13.23 -32.50
CA GLU A 415 -1.72 14.55 -32.27
C GLU A 415 -2.35 15.11 -33.55
N GLN A 416 -1.73 14.82 -34.72
CA GLN A 416 -2.20 15.24 -36.02
C GLN A 416 -3.56 14.61 -36.36
N SER A 417 -3.75 13.33 -36.07
CA SER A 417 -5.03 12.64 -36.34
C SER A 417 -6.14 13.10 -35.40
N TRP A 418 -5.79 13.60 -34.23
CA TRP A 418 -6.78 14.17 -33.32
C TRP A 418 -7.20 15.58 -33.75
N MET A 419 -6.25 16.39 -34.23
CA MET A 419 -6.58 17.70 -34.78
C MET A 419 -7.49 17.61 -36.00
N THR A 420 -7.28 16.64 -36.88
CA THR A 420 -8.14 16.44 -38.06
C THR A 420 -9.55 15.91 -37.73
N LYS A 421 -9.77 15.41 -36.52
CA LYS A 421 -11.08 14.93 -36.04
C LYS A 421 -11.89 16.00 -35.30
N LEU A 422 -11.30 17.16 -35.05
CA LEU A 422 -12.03 18.26 -34.42
C LEU A 422 -13.09 18.80 -35.40
N PRO A 423 -14.36 18.92 -34.98
CA PRO A 423 -15.42 19.48 -35.79
C PRO A 423 -15.33 21.01 -35.80
N LEU A 424 -14.26 21.58 -36.38
CA LEU A 424 -14.04 23.02 -36.52
C LEU A 424 -14.42 23.47 -37.93
#